data_fcc7a1431abee361a73f2ca94cbbe3b9
#
_entry.id   fcc7a1431abee361a73f2ca94cbbe3b9
#
_cell.length_a   1.000
_cell.length_b   1.000
_cell.length_c   1.000
_cell.angle_alpha   90.00
_cell.angle_beta   90.00
_cell.angle_gamma   90.00
#
_symmetry.space_group_name_H-M   'P 1'
#
loop_
_entity.id
_entity.type
_entity.pdbx_description
1 polymer ?
#
loop_
_entity_poly.entity_id
_entity_poly.type
_entity_poly.pdbx_seq_one_letter_code
_entity_poly.pdbx_strand_id
1 'polypeptide(L)'
;MKFHLTFQKIQHPFLISLLWSSVDRRYLYLLFPYVAGGELFYHLRSAGRFPLYSVRFYSAEIISALSYLHSANIVYRCKPLHLRNVIRISDSD
;
A
#
# COMPACT_ATOMS: atom_id res chain seq x y z
N MET A 1 -9.19 18.75 2.70
CA MET A 1 -7.86 18.33 3.16
C MET A 1 -7.02 17.84 1.99
N LYS A 2 -5.77 18.26 1.94
CA LYS A 2 -4.84 17.85 0.88
C LYS A 2 -4.65 16.33 0.82
N PHE A 3 -4.64 15.68 1.97
CA PHE A 3 -4.48 14.24 2.12
C PHE A 3 -5.57 13.46 1.39
N HIS A 4 -6.82 13.86 1.58
CA HIS A 4 -7.97 13.24 0.95
C HIS A 4 -7.91 13.33 -0.58
N LEU A 5 -7.62 14.52 -1.10
CA LEU A 5 -7.51 14.74 -2.54
C LEU A 5 -6.37 13.93 -3.15
N THR A 6 -5.26 13.81 -2.45
CA THR A 6 -4.12 13.01 -2.90
C THR A 6 -4.50 11.54 -3.06
N PHE A 7 -5.17 10.95 -2.08
CA PHE A 7 -5.60 9.57 -2.16
C PHE A 7 -6.61 9.31 -3.27
N GLN A 8 -7.49 10.26 -3.53
CA GLN A 8 -8.47 10.10 -4.60
C GLN A 8 -7.84 10.08 -6.00
N LYS A 9 -6.71 10.76 -6.17
CA LYS A 9 -6.02 10.85 -7.45
C LYS A 9 -5.11 9.66 -7.73
N ILE A 10 -4.79 8.88 -6.71
CA ILE A 10 -3.90 7.72 -6.86
C ILE A 10 -4.68 6.56 -7.47
N GLN A 11 -4.22 6.10 -8.63
CA GLN A 11 -4.76 4.92 -9.30
C GLN A 11 -3.62 4.08 -9.83
N HIS A 12 -3.33 2.98 -9.13
CA HIS A 12 -2.26 2.06 -9.49
C HIS A 12 -2.63 0.67 -8.98
N PRO A 13 -2.34 -0.40 -9.75
CA PRO A 13 -2.75 -1.76 -9.37
C PRO A 13 -2.15 -2.24 -8.04
N PHE A 14 -0.99 -1.72 -7.64
CA PHE A 14 -0.33 -2.15 -6.41
C PHE A 14 -0.47 -1.16 -5.27
N LEU A 15 -1.26 -0.11 -5.45
CA LEU A 15 -1.59 0.83 -4.38
C LEU A 15 -3.06 0.70 -4.01
N ILE A 16 -3.32 0.69 -2.70
CA ILE A 16 -4.69 0.64 -2.22
C ILE A 16 -5.40 1.95 -2.56
N SER A 17 -6.63 1.86 -3.04
CA SER A 17 -7.44 3.04 -3.37
C SER A 17 -8.36 3.39 -2.21
N LEU A 18 -8.53 4.68 -1.99
CA LEU A 18 -9.47 5.19 -1.00
C LEU A 18 -10.88 5.12 -1.59
N LEU A 19 -11.77 4.38 -0.94
CA LEU A 19 -13.16 4.24 -1.39
C LEU A 19 -14.03 5.39 -0.92
N TRP A 20 -13.82 5.85 0.30
CA TRP A 20 -14.66 6.86 0.92
C TRP A 20 -13.94 7.48 2.10
N SER A 21 -14.25 8.74 2.40
CA SER A 21 -13.72 9.41 3.58
C SER A 21 -14.76 10.34 4.17
N SER A 22 -14.65 10.56 5.46
CA SER A 22 -15.50 11.50 6.19
C SER A 22 -14.73 12.07 7.37
N VAL A 23 -15.17 13.24 7.82
CA VAL A 23 -14.56 13.92 8.95
C VAL A 23 -15.67 14.36 9.91
N ASP A 24 -15.47 14.11 11.19
CA ASP A 24 -16.28 14.72 12.24
C ASP A 24 -15.37 15.56 13.14
N ARG A 25 -15.89 15.99 14.30
CA ARG A 25 -15.13 16.85 15.21
C ARG A 25 -13.91 16.16 15.84
N ARG A 26 -13.92 14.84 15.92
CA ARG A 26 -12.89 14.07 16.63
C ARG A 26 -12.06 13.18 15.72
N TYR A 27 -12.66 12.70 14.62
CA TYR A 27 -12.04 11.62 13.84
C TYR A 27 -12.08 11.90 12.35
N LEU A 28 -11.06 11.42 11.68
CA LEU A 28 -11.01 11.27 10.24
C LEU A 28 -11.28 9.79 9.93
N TYR A 29 -12.27 9.53 9.08
CA TYR A 29 -12.64 8.18 8.66
C TYR A 29 -12.17 7.95 7.23
N LEU A 30 -11.41 6.89 7.03
CA LEU A 30 -10.92 6.48 5.72
C LEU A 30 -11.37 5.05 5.46
N LEU A 31 -12.06 4.83 4.35
CA LEU A 31 -12.56 3.51 3.98
C LEU A 31 -11.73 2.97 2.81
N PHE A 32 -11.09 1.83 3.02
CA PHE A 32 -10.29 1.14 2.02
C PHE A 32 -10.87 -0.25 1.74
N PRO A 33 -10.57 -0.84 0.57
CA PRO A 33 -10.92 -2.24 0.34
C PRO A 33 -10.26 -3.16 1.37
N TYR A 34 -10.96 -4.20 1.79
CA TYR A 34 -10.38 -5.22 2.66
C TYR A 34 -9.44 -6.11 1.85
N VAL A 35 -8.21 -6.28 2.35
CA VAL A 35 -7.20 -7.13 1.72
C VAL A 35 -7.00 -8.38 2.59
N ALA A 36 -7.56 -9.48 2.13
CA ALA A 36 -7.62 -10.71 2.91
C ALA A 36 -6.25 -11.38 3.13
N GLY A 37 -5.30 -11.17 2.20
CA GLY A 37 -3.97 -11.77 2.29
C GLY A 37 -3.12 -11.28 3.44
N GLY A 38 -3.47 -10.12 4.03
CA GLY A 38 -2.74 -9.57 5.18
C GLY A 38 -1.45 -8.87 4.80
N GLU A 39 -0.55 -8.79 5.75
CA GLU A 39 0.69 -8.03 5.62
C GLU A 39 1.81 -8.88 5.03
N LEU A 40 2.57 -8.31 4.09
CA LEU A 40 3.75 -8.97 3.54
C LEU A 40 4.77 -9.31 4.65
N PHE A 41 4.94 -8.39 5.59
CA PHE A 41 5.90 -8.59 6.69
C PHE A 41 5.50 -9.76 7.58
N TYR A 42 4.21 -9.97 7.78
CA TYR A 42 3.72 -11.13 8.52
C TYR A 42 4.11 -12.43 7.83
N HIS A 43 3.93 -12.50 6.51
CA HIS A 43 4.28 -13.68 5.72
C HIS A 43 5.79 -13.91 5.71
N LEU A 44 6.58 -12.84 5.63
CA LEU A 44 8.02 -12.95 5.70
C LEU A 44 8.49 -13.48 7.04
N ARG A 45 7.92 -12.99 8.14
CA ARG A 45 8.27 -13.46 9.49
C ARG A 45 7.91 -14.92 9.69
N SER A 46 6.75 -15.34 9.19
CA SER A 46 6.31 -16.73 9.29
C SER A 46 7.17 -17.69 8.48
N ALA A 47 7.62 -17.27 7.31
CA ALA A 47 8.47 -18.08 6.43
C ALA A 47 9.95 -18.04 6.81
N GLY A 48 10.37 -17.04 7.58
CA GLY A 48 11.77 -16.76 7.88
C GLY A 48 12.47 -16.00 6.78
N ARG A 49 12.35 -16.46 5.53
CA ARG A 49 12.83 -15.75 4.35
C ARG A 49 12.02 -16.20 3.14
N PHE A 50 11.98 -15.35 2.12
CA PHE A 50 11.33 -15.69 0.86
C PHE A 50 12.32 -16.31 -0.13
N PRO A 51 11.87 -17.24 -0.99
CA PRO A 51 12.68 -17.68 -2.13
C PRO A 51 12.96 -16.51 -3.08
N LEU A 52 14.01 -16.64 -3.88
CA LEU A 52 14.44 -15.55 -4.77
C LEU A 52 13.35 -15.11 -5.74
N TYR A 53 12.57 -16.04 -6.26
CA TYR A 53 11.47 -15.66 -7.18
C TYR A 53 10.40 -14.80 -6.51
N SER A 54 10.10 -15.05 -5.23
CA SER A 54 9.15 -14.24 -4.46
C SER A 54 9.72 -12.85 -4.20
N VAL A 55 11.00 -12.76 -3.85
CA VAL A 55 11.66 -11.46 -3.62
C VAL A 55 11.62 -10.63 -4.91
N ARG A 56 11.91 -11.21 -6.04
CA ARG A 56 11.84 -10.52 -7.33
C ARG A 56 10.44 -10.03 -7.64
N PHE A 57 9.44 -10.87 -7.40
CA PHE A 57 8.04 -10.55 -7.65
C PHE A 57 7.57 -9.38 -6.79
N TYR A 58 7.76 -9.47 -5.47
CA TYR A 58 7.33 -8.43 -4.56
C TYR A 58 8.12 -7.13 -4.74
N SER A 59 9.42 -7.23 -4.98
CA SER A 59 10.26 -6.06 -5.24
C SER A 59 9.82 -5.32 -6.50
N ALA A 60 9.48 -6.03 -7.55
CA ALA A 60 9.00 -5.43 -8.78
C ALA A 60 7.69 -4.67 -8.56
N GLU A 61 6.75 -5.24 -7.80
CA GLU A 61 5.50 -4.58 -7.46
C GLU A 61 5.73 -3.32 -6.64
N ILE A 62 6.59 -3.38 -5.62
CA ILE A 62 6.91 -2.25 -4.76
C ILE A 62 7.59 -1.13 -5.56
N ILE A 63 8.56 -1.48 -6.39
CA ILE A 63 9.27 -0.49 -7.23
C ILE A 63 8.30 0.18 -8.18
N SER A 64 7.41 -0.58 -8.80
CA SER A 64 6.38 -0.03 -9.69
C SER A 64 5.49 0.97 -8.97
N ALA A 65 5.02 0.61 -7.76
CA ALA A 65 4.18 1.49 -6.95
C ALA A 65 4.91 2.77 -6.54
N LEU A 66 6.15 2.64 -6.06
CA LEU A 66 6.96 3.80 -5.64
C LEU A 66 7.32 4.70 -6.82
N SER A 67 7.63 4.13 -7.99
CA SER A 67 7.89 4.90 -9.19
C SER A 67 6.69 5.72 -9.60
N TYR A 68 5.49 5.15 -9.52
CA TYR A 68 4.26 5.87 -9.79
C TYR A 68 4.07 7.02 -8.82
N LEU A 69 4.26 6.79 -7.51
CA LEU A 69 4.13 7.84 -6.50
C LEU A 69 5.13 8.97 -6.74
N HIS A 70 6.37 8.64 -7.07
CA HIS A 70 7.39 9.65 -7.34
C HIS A 70 7.06 10.46 -8.59
N SER A 71 6.51 9.83 -9.63
CA SER A 71 6.08 10.56 -10.83
C SER A 71 4.94 11.52 -10.54
N ALA A 72 4.14 11.26 -9.52
CA ALA A 72 3.08 12.13 -9.05
C ALA A 72 3.55 13.13 -7.98
N ASN A 73 4.85 13.23 -7.75
CA ASN A 73 5.47 14.09 -6.72
C ASN A 73 5.04 13.74 -5.30
N ILE A 74 4.78 12.47 -5.05
CA ILE A 74 4.41 11.96 -3.73
C ILE A 74 5.59 11.16 -3.19
N VAL A 75 6.04 11.54 -1.99
CA VAL A 75 7.13 10.85 -1.30
C VAL A 75 6.53 9.97 -0.21
N TYR A 76 6.89 8.69 -0.25
CA TYR A 76 6.48 7.74 0.76
C TYR A 76 7.39 7.88 1.98
N ARG A 77 6.86 8.42 3.08
CA ARG A 77 7.62 8.66 4.32
C ARG A 77 7.24 7.73 5.45
N CYS A 78 6.39 6.76 5.19
CA CYS A 78 5.87 5.92 6.25
C CYS A 78 6.96 5.03 6.83
N LYS A 79 6.87 4.77 8.12
CA LYS A 79 7.68 3.75 8.78
C LYS A 79 7.27 2.38 8.21
N PRO A 80 8.15 1.37 8.28
CA PRO A 80 7.86 0.04 7.73
C PRO A 80 6.51 -0.54 8.13
N LEU A 81 6.03 -0.19 9.32
CA LEU A 81 4.73 -0.65 9.82
C LEU A 81 3.53 -0.18 8.99
N HIS A 82 3.70 0.88 8.20
CA HIS A 82 2.62 1.47 7.41
C HIS A 82 2.60 1.01 5.95
N LEU A 83 3.60 0.29 5.47
CA LEU A 83 3.64 -0.26 4.12
C LEU A 83 2.41 -1.12 3.82
N ARG A 84 1.98 -1.88 4.80
CA ARG A 84 0.81 -2.74 4.71
C ARG A 84 -0.49 -2.02 4.38
N ASN A 85 -0.58 -0.74 4.74
CA ASN A 85 -1.80 0.03 4.60
C ASN A 85 -1.87 0.80 3.28
N VAL A 86 -0.76 0.90 2.56
CA VAL A 86 -0.67 1.73 1.35
C VAL A 86 -0.39 0.87 0.12
N ILE A 87 0.47 -0.13 0.24
CA ILE A 87 0.85 -0.97 -0.89
C ILE A 87 0.04 -2.26 -0.85
N ARG A 88 -0.77 -2.44 -1.89
CA ARG A 88 -1.49 -3.67 -2.10
C ARG A 88 -0.57 -4.65 -2.79
N ILE A 89 -0.31 -5.77 -2.14
CA ILE A 89 0.47 -6.84 -2.72
C ILE A 89 -0.50 -7.87 -3.27
N SER A 90 -0.41 -8.11 -4.56
CA SER A 90 -1.25 -9.12 -5.18
C SER A 90 -0.78 -10.50 -4.73
N ASP A 91 -1.74 -11.37 -4.45
CA ASP A 91 -1.43 -12.75 -4.17
C ASP A 91 -0.80 -13.36 -5.43
N SER A 92 0.38 -13.91 -5.26
CA SER A 92 1.02 -14.66 -6.34
C SER A 92 0.38 -16.05 -6.37
N ASP A 93 -0.52 -16.23 -7.27
CA ASP A 93 -1.00 -17.59 -7.56
C ASP A 93 0.04 -18.35 -8.35
#